data_40ac6622e6a3dfe519a548f38e96ecff
#
_entry.id   40ac6622e6a3dfe519a548f38e96ecff
#
_cell.length_a   1.000
_cell.length_b   1.000
_cell.length_c   1.000
_cell.angle_alpha   90.00
_cell.angle_beta   90.00
_cell.angle_gamma   90.00
#
_symmetry.space_group_name_H-M   'P 1'
#
loop_
_entity.id
_entity.type
_entity.pdbx_description
1 polymer ?
#
loop_
_entity_poly.entity_id
_entity_poly.type
_entity_poly.pdbx_seq_one_letter_code
_entity_poly.pdbx_strand_id
1 'polypeptide(L)'
;IWFTKGYIEYRFPNICNPLLPLGEISFSMEICSEAPGFLENWPSDITVSINDVEVGTFHSPGDFGSRRGRLTPPVWPNGNTQYGLLKTFSVREHGSFLDGKPENPLIELTDLELEKKPFISLKIAVKEDAANIGGINIFGEKYGDFPQGIVMNLTYL
;
A
#
# COMPACT_ATOMS: atom_id res chain seq x y z
N ILE A 1 9.51 6.22 4.08
CA ILE A 1 8.71 7.33 4.63
C ILE A 1 7.84 6.80 5.76
N TRP A 2 7.62 7.58 6.81
CA TRP A 2 6.78 7.18 7.95
C TRP A 2 6.02 8.37 8.52
N PHE A 3 4.84 8.09 9.07
CA PHE A 3 4.01 9.07 9.78
C PHE A 3 3.00 8.37 10.69
N THR A 4 2.44 9.11 11.66
CA THR A 4 1.51 8.56 12.65
C THR A 4 0.07 8.45 12.12
N LYS A 5 -0.43 9.51 11.48
CA LYS A 5 -1.78 9.56 10.90
C LYS A 5 -1.83 10.58 9.76
N GLY A 6 -2.89 10.56 9.00
CA GLY A 6 -3.05 11.35 7.79
C GLY A 6 -2.81 10.51 6.55
N TYR A 7 -2.36 11.12 5.47
CA TYR A 7 -2.16 10.40 4.23
C TYR A 7 -0.99 10.93 3.41
N ILE A 8 -0.53 10.09 2.49
CA ILE A 8 0.33 10.47 1.38
C ILE A 8 -0.35 10.09 0.07
N GLU A 9 -0.22 10.94 -0.94
CA GLU A 9 -0.73 10.69 -2.29
C GLU A 9 0.43 10.63 -3.28
N TYR A 10 0.46 9.56 -4.06
CA TYR A 10 1.35 9.40 -5.21
C TYR A 10 0.56 9.48 -6.50
N ARG A 11 1.10 10.14 -7.49
CA ARG A 11 0.52 10.23 -8.83
C ARG A 11 1.38 9.48 -9.82
N PHE A 12 0.82 8.42 -10.36
CA PHE A 12 1.46 7.61 -11.39
C PHE A 12 1.02 8.08 -12.77
N PRO A 13 1.92 8.16 -13.76
CA PRO A 13 1.49 8.39 -15.12
C PRO A 13 0.45 7.35 -15.54
N ASN A 14 -0.63 7.81 -16.17
CA ASN A 14 -1.63 6.90 -16.68
C ASN A 14 -1.15 6.29 -17.99
N ILE A 15 -0.68 5.05 -17.91
CA ILE A 15 -0.18 4.27 -19.04
C ILE A 15 -1.20 3.24 -19.54
N CYS A 16 -2.48 3.36 -19.13
CA CYS A 16 -3.55 2.51 -19.63
C CYS A 16 -3.65 2.61 -21.15
N ASN A 17 -3.67 1.46 -21.82
CA ASN A 17 -3.91 1.40 -23.25
C ASN A 17 -5.42 1.42 -23.50
N PRO A 18 -5.97 2.51 -24.10
CA PRO A 18 -7.41 2.63 -24.31
C PRO A 18 -7.97 1.64 -25.36
N LEU A 19 -7.09 0.98 -26.11
CA LEU A 19 -7.48 0.00 -27.14
C LEU A 19 -7.59 -1.43 -26.60
N LEU A 20 -7.17 -1.67 -25.36
CA LEU A 20 -7.17 -2.99 -24.74
C LEU A 20 -8.08 -2.98 -23.51
N PRO A 21 -8.91 -4.01 -23.33
CA PRO A 21 -9.73 -4.13 -22.13
C PRO A 21 -8.86 -4.42 -20.91
N LEU A 22 -8.90 -3.55 -19.92
CA LEU A 22 -8.20 -3.74 -18.65
C LEU A 22 -8.94 -4.76 -17.80
N GLY A 23 -8.24 -5.77 -17.31
CA GLY A 23 -8.78 -6.77 -16.40
C GLY A 23 -8.49 -6.48 -14.93
N GLU A 24 -7.34 -5.88 -14.62
CA GLU A 24 -6.94 -5.56 -13.25
C GLU A 24 -5.98 -4.39 -13.20
N ILE A 25 -6.13 -3.54 -12.20
CA ILE A 25 -5.10 -2.63 -11.74
C ILE A 25 -4.67 -3.06 -10.34
N SER A 26 -3.37 -3.07 -10.07
CA SER A 26 -2.85 -3.38 -8.74
C SER A 26 -1.70 -2.47 -8.34
N PHE A 27 -1.57 -2.27 -7.02
CA PHE A 27 -0.44 -1.60 -6.39
C PHE A 27 0.14 -2.52 -5.31
N SER A 28 1.43 -2.80 -5.41
CA SER A 28 2.16 -3.55 -4.39
C SER A 28 3.19 -2.66 -3.70
N MET A 29 3.34 -2.86 -2.40
CA MET A 29 4.25 -2.09 -1.56
C MET A 29 4.59 -2.84 -0.28
N GLU A 30 5.79 -2.63 0.25
CA GLU A 30 6.16 -3.11 1.57
C GLU A 30 5.79 -2.06 2.60
N ILE A 31 4.93 -2.42 3.54
CA ILE A 31 4.38 -1.52 4.57
C ILE A 31 4.25 -2.23 5.92
N CYS A 32 4.29 -1.46 6.99
CA CYS A 32 3.94 -1.90 8.34
C CYS A 32 3.49 -0.69 9.18
N SER A 33 3.13 -0.93 10.44
CA SER A 33 2.86 0.12 11.43
C SER A 33 4.11 0.95 11.71
N GLU A 34 3.96 2.05 12.43
CA GLU A 34 5.06 2.91 12.89
C GLU A 34 4.95 3.11 14.41
N ALA A 35 5.94 2.64 15.14
CA ALA A 35 6.06 2.76 16.59
C ALA A 35 7.40 3.38 16.97
N PRO A 36 7.54 3.94 18.16
CA PRO A 36 8.85 4.37 18.67
C PRO A 36 9.86 3.20 18.69
N GLY A 37 10.95 3.32 17.92
CA GLY A 37 11.89 2.23 17.68
C GLY A 37 11.24 1.16 16.79
N PHE A 38 10.71 0.14 17.39
CA PHE A 38 9.78 -0.81 16.80
C PHE A 38 8.98 -1.52 17.89
N LEU A 39 7.76 -1.94 17.57
CA LEU A 39 6.92 -2.79 18.43
C LEU A 39 6.13 -3.75 17.54
N GLU A 40 6.38 -5.03 17.66
CA GLU A 40 5.75 -6.03 16.79
C GLU A 40 4.26 -6.28 17.11
N ASN A 41 3.81 -5.84 18.29
CA ASN A 41 2.40 -5.73 18.63
C ASN A 41 2.00 -4.25 18.70
N TRP A 42 1.74 -3.65 17.53
CA TRP A 42 1.37 -2.24 17.39
C TRP A 42 0.44 -2.07 16.21
N PRO A 43 -0.86 -2.39 16.38
CA PRO A 43 -1.79 -2.44 15.25
C PRO A 43 -2.05 -1.07 14.63
N SER A 44 -2.18 -1.06 13.31
CA SER A 44 -2.55 0.12 12.54
C SER A 44 -3.43 -0.27 11.34
N ASP A 45 -4.49 0.50 11.12
CA ASP A 45 -5.38 0.32 9.99
C ASP A 45 -4.94 1.23 8.85
N ILE A 46 -4.35 0.64 7.82
CA ILE A 46 -3.79 1.33 6.66
C ILE A 46 -4.75 1.18 5.49
N THR A 47 -5.40 2.28 5.11
CA THR A 47 -6.38 2.32 4.03
C THR A 47 -5.76 2.82 2.73
N VAL A 48 -6.03 2.12 1.64
CA VAL A 48 -5.57 2.47 0.30
C VAL A 48 -6.75 2.88 -0.56
N SER A 49 -6.60 3.99 -1.29
CA SER A 49 -7.56 4.48 -2.29
C SER A 49 -6.87 4.66 -3.63
N ILE A 50 -7.59 4.33 -4.70
CA ILE A 50 -7.19 4.57 -6.09
C ILE A 50 -8.20 5.56 -6.69
N ASN A 51 -7.71 6.69 -7.22
CA ASN A 51 -8.57 7.76 -7.76
C ASN A 51 -9.72 8.13 -6.80
N ASP A 52 -9.42 8.27 -5.50
CA ASP A 52 -10.35 8.60 -4.41
C ASP A 52 -11.39 7.51 -4.08
N VAL A 53 -11.27 6.32 -4.64
CA VAL A 53 -12.10 5.15 -4.29
C VAL A 53 -11.33 4.29 -3.30
N GLU A 54 -11.84 4.12 -2.07
CA GLU A 54 -11.25 3.21 -1.09
C GLU A 54 -11.34 1.78 -1.57
N VAL A 55 -10.19 1.12 -1.75
CA VAL A 55 -10.12 -0.23 -2.31
C VAL A 55 -9.84 -1.30 -1.26
N GLY A 56 -9.33 -0.93 -0.10
CA GLY A 56 -9.11 -1.88 0.98
C GLY A 56 -8.35 -1.29 2.16
N THR A 57 -8.36 -2.03 3.27
CA THR A 57 -7.64 -1.68 4.48
C THR A 57 -6.79 -2.85 4.94
N PHE A 58 -5.49 -2.61 5.06
CA PHE A 58 -4.56 -3.55 5.67
C PHE A 58 -4.51 -3.30 7.18
N HIS A 59 -4.89 -4.31 7.95
CA HIS A 59 -4.76 -4.31 9.40
C HIS A 59 -3.35 -4.76 9.77
N SER A 60 -2.41 -3.81 9.82
CA SER A 60 -1.03 -4.10 10.17
C SER A 60 -0.93 -4.55 11.63
N PRO A 61 -0.27 -5.67 11.93
CA PRO A 61 -0.14 -6.14 13.31
C PRO A 61 0.92 -5.40 14.10
N GLY A 62 1.90 -4.77 13.45
CA GLY A 62 3.00 -4.15 14.16
C GLY A 62 4.05 -3.49 13.28
N ASP A 63 5.08 -3.02 13.97
CA ASP A 63 6.30 -2.44 13.42
C ASP A 63 7.45 -3.42 13.71
N PHE A 64 8.10 -3.93 12.66
CA PHE A 64 8.98 -5.08 12.74
C PHE A 64 10.46 -4.70 12.79
N GLY A 65 11.15 -5.15 13.82
CA GLY A 65 12.55 -4.84 14.04
C GLY A 65 13.35 -5.89 14.80
N SER A 66 12.76 -7.05 15.14
CA SER A 66 13.44 -8.11 15.89
C SER A 66 14.60 -8.78 15.15
N ARG A 67 14.66 -8.62 13.82
CA ARG A 67 15.78 -9.00 12.96
C ARG A 67 16.10 -7.91 11.97
N ARG A 68 17.28 -7.96 11.35
CA ARG A 68 17.62 -7.05 10.25
C ARG A 68 16.73 -7.29 9.04
N GLY A 69 16.28 -6.21 8.43
CA GLY A 69 15.70 -6.29 7.09
C GLY A 69 16.74 -6.76 6.08
N ARG A 70 16.34 -7.57 5.10
CA ARG A 70 17.27 -8.18 4.12
C ARG A 70 18.07 -7.13 3.33
N LEU A 71 17.47 -5.99 3.06
CA LEU A 71 18.04 -4.90 2.28
C LEU A 71 18.48 -3.72 3.16
N THR A 72 18.03 -3.70 4.41
CA THR A 72 18.27 -2.56 5.31
C THR A 72 19.77 -2.34 5.50
N PRO A 73 20.29 -1.13 5.16
CA PRO A 73 21.72 -0.86 5.19
C PRO A 73 22.30 -1.00 6.60
N PRO A 74 23.58 -1.41 6.74
CA PRO A 74 24.23 -1.53 8.06
C PRO A 74 24.25 -0.24 8.88
N VAL A 75 24.21 0.92 8.24
CA VAL A 75 24.15 2.24 8.88
C VAL A 75 22.83 2.49 9.60
N TRP A 76 21.77 1.78 9.23
CA TRP A 76 20.47 1.89 9.88
C TRP A 76 20.53 1.18 11.24
N PRO A 77 20.22 1.87 12.37
CA PRO A 77 20.41 1.30 13.69
C PRO A 77 19.54 0.06 13.94
N ASN A 78 20.10 -0.93 14.63
CA ASN A 78 19.30 -1.96 15.30
C ASN A 78 18.37 -1.27 16.31
N GLY A 79 17.21 -1.79 16.57
CA GLY A 79 16.26 -1.17 17.49
C GLY A 79 15.31 -0.16 16.79
N ASN A 80 15.47 0.06 15.50
CA ASN A 80 14.52 0.76 14.67
C ASN A 80 13.85 -0.22 13.69
N THR A 81 12.77 0.22 13.06
CA THR A 81 12.04 -0.55 12.03
C THR A 81 12.99 -1.13 10.99
N GLN A 82 12.90 -2.43 10.75
CA GLN A 82 13.81 -3.16 9.86
C GLN A 82 13.15 -3.67 8.59
N TYR A 83 11.89 -4.06 8.65
CA TYR A 83 11.15 -4.61 7.51
C TYR A 83 9.65 -4.45 7.69
N GLY A 84 8.92 -4.63 6.62
CA GLY A 84 7.47 -4.63 6.59
C GLY A 84 6.94 -5.92 5.95
N LEU A 85 5.69 -5.85 5.52
CA LEU A 85 5.02 -6.92 4.80
C LEU A 85 4.68 -6.43 3.39
N LEU A 86 4.92 -7.27 2.39
CA LEU A 86 4.51 -6.95 1.02
C LEU A 86 3.00 -7.11 0.90
N LYS A 87 2.32 -6.04 0.51
CA LYS A 87 0.87 -6.00 0.34
C LYS A 87 0.52 -5.59 -1.08
N THR A 88 -0.47 -6.27 -1.64
CA THR A 88 -0.98 -5.97 -2.98
C THR A 88 -2.46 -5.64 -2.90
N PHE A 89 -2.80 -4.39 -3.24
CA PHE A 89 -4.18 -3.93 -3.38
C PHE A 89 -4.54 -3.95 -4.85
N SER A 90 -5.65 -4.58 -5.19
CA SER A 90 -6.09 -4.64 -6.59
C SER A 90 -7.58 -4.42 -6.75
N VAL A 91 -7.95 -3.97 -7.95
CA VAL A 91 -9.34 -3.85 -8.40
C VAL A 91 -9.46 -4.59 -9.72
N ARG A 92 -10.44 -5.48 -9.80
CA ARG A 92 -10.83 -6.23 -10.99
C ARG A 92 -12.15 -5.73 -11.52
N GLU A 93 -12.64 -6.36 -12.60
CA GLU A 93 -13.94 -6.03 -13.15
C GLU A 93 -15.00 -5.93 -12.05
N HIS A 94 -15.01 -6.89 -11.14
CA HIS A 94 -15.90 -6.92 -9.97
C HIS A 94 -15.10 -7.19 -8.71
N GLY A 95 -15.04 -6.19 -7.85
CA GLY A 95 -14.45 -6.29 -6.53
C GLY A 95 -13.04 -5.73 -6.42
N SER A 96 -12.72 -5.35 -5.19
CA SER A 96 -11.36 -5.05 -4.75
C SER A 96 -10.82 -6.18 -3.88
N PHE A 97 -9.48 -6.28 -3.86
CA PHE A 97 -8.79 -7.41 -3.23
C PHE A 97 -7.54 -6.91 -2.49
N LEU A 98 -7.23 -7.57 -1.38
CA LEU A 98 -5.96 -7.42 -0.67
C LEU A 98 -5.27 -8.79 -0.65
N ASP A 99 -4.07 -8.86 -1.26
CA ASP A 99 -3.32 -10.11 -1.44
C ASP A 99 -4.16 -11.23 -2.09
N GLY A 100 -5.04 -10.85 -3.04
CA GLY A 100 -5.95 -11.76 -3.72
C GLY A 100 -7.20 -12.18 -2.94
N LYS A 101 -7.35 -11.69 -1.71
CA LYS A 101 -8.55 -11.94 -0.89
C LYS A 101 -9.57 -10.82 -1.08
N PRO A 102 -10.87 -11.13 -1.22
CA PRO A 102 -11.91 -10.12 -1.39
C PRO A 102 -11.95 -9.11 -0.24
N GLU A 103 -11.98 -7.82 -0.58
CA GLU A 103 -12.15 -6.70 0.35
C GLU A 103 -13.54 -6.07 0.20
N ASN A 104 -13.85 -5.56 -0.99
CA ASN A 104 -15.15 -4.94 -1.26
C ASN A 104 -15.70 -5.42 -2.62
N PRO A 105 -16.75 -6.26 -2.61
CA PRO A 105 -17.34 -6.79 -3.84
C PRO A 105 -18.15 -5.77 -4.64
N LEU A 106 -18.46 -4.60 -4.06
CA LEU A 106 -19.26 -3.55 -4.70
C LEU A 106 -18.43 -2.61 -5.58
N ILE A 107 -17.11 -2.64 -5.47
CA ILE A 107 -16.20 -1.81 -6.27
C ILE A 107 -15.98 -2.48 -7.63
N GLU A 108 -16.04 -1.68 -8.68
CA GLU A 108 -15.74 -2.09 -10.06
C GLU A 108 -14.58 -1.26 -10.63
N LEU A 109 -13.89 -1.80 -11.63
CA LEU A 109 -12.85 -1.05 -12.34
C LEU A 109 -13.36 0.28 -12.91
N THR A 110 -14.61 0.30 -13.35
CA THR A 110 -15.27 1.50 -13.89
C THR A 110 -15.42 2.62 -12.86
N ASP A 111 -15.52 2.29 -11.57
CA ASP A 111 -15.60 3.27 -10.51
C ASP A 111 -14.33 4.11 -10.38
N LEU A 112 -13.20 3.58 -10.83
CA LEU A 112 -11.91 4.26 -10.77
C LEU A 112 -11.76 5.34 -11.84
N GLU A 113 -12.61 5.36 -12.85
CA GLU A 113 -12.63 6.36 -13.93
C GLU A 113 -11.24 6.62 -14.52
N LEU A 114 -10.51 5.53 -14.83
CA LEU A 114 -9.10 5.60 -15.21
C LEU A 114 -8.86 6.41 -16.48
N GLU A 115 -9.85 6.52 -17.38
CA GLU A 115 -9.75 7.27 -18.63
C GLU A 115 -9.84 8.80 -18.46
N LYS A 116 -10.26 9.28 -17.29
CA LYS A 116 -10.57 10.71 -17.10
C LYS A 116 -9.36 11.59 -16.79
N LYS A 117 -8.22 11.00 -16.40
CA LYS A 117 -7.06 11.78 -15.96
C LYS A 117 -5.76 11.24 -16.58
N PRO A 118 -4.77 12.11 -16.79
CA PRO A 118 -3.45 11.70 -17.29
C PRO A 118 -2.60 11.02 -16.20
N PHE A 119 -3.09 10.89 -14.99
CA PHE A 119 -2.43 10.22 -13.88
C PHE A 119 -3.43 9.35 -13.11
N ILE A 120 -2.90 8.35 -12.42
CA ILE A 120 -3.62 7.51 -11.49
C ILE A 120 -3.15 7.88 -10.08
N SER A 121 -4.06 8.31 -9.22
CA SER A 121 -3.78 8.68 -7.83
C SER A 121 -3.82 7.44 -6.95
N LEU A 122 -2.76 7.23 -6.18
CA LEU A 122 -2.71 6.26 -5.09
C LEU A 122 -2.61 7.02 -3.77
N LYS A 123 -3.61 6.90 -2.92
CA LYS A 123 -3.60 7.47 -1.57
C LYS A 123 -3.43 6.35 -0.55
N ILE A 124 -2.49 6.53 0.36
CA ILE A 124 -2.21 5.61 1.47
C ILE A 124 -2.41 6.38 2.75
N ALA A 125 -3.32 5.91 3.61
CA ALA A 125 -3.78 6.66 4.76
C ALA A 125 -3.83 5.84 6.04
N VAL A 126 -3.53 6.49 7.15
CA VAL A 126 -4.01 6.11 8.47
C VAL A 126 -5.04 7.16 8.85
N LYS A 127 -6.32 6.80 8.76
CA LYS A 127 -7.43 7.74 8.91
C LYS A 127 -7.61 8.15 10.37
N GLU A 128 -8.11 9.38 10.60
CA GLU A 128 -8.35 9.89 11.96
C GLU A 128 -9.43 9.11 12.72
N ASP A 129 -10.37 8.50 11.99
CA ASP A 129 -11.45 7.66 12.52
C ASP A 129 -11.13 6.16 12.49
N ALA A 130 -9.89 5.77 12.16
CA ALA A 130 -9.48 4.39 12.20
C ALA A 130 -9.58 3.80 13.61
N ALA A 131 -9.97 2.53 13.70
CA ALA A 131 -10.03 1.82 14.98
C ALA A 131 -8.63 1.66 15.61
N ASN A 132 -7.60 1.49 14.78
CA ASN A 132 -6.21 1.40 15.20
C ASN A 132 -5.36 2.46 14.49
N ILE A 133 -4.89 3.45 15.25
CA ILE A 133 -3.99 4.50 14.77
C ILE A 133 -2.58 4.17 15.27
N GLY A 134 -1.89 3.32 14.52
CA GLY A 134 -0.54 2.87 14.83
C GLY A 134 0.50 3.33 13.80
N GLY A 135 0.18 4.35 13.02
CA GLY A 135 1.10 4.87 12.02
C GLY A 135 1.35 3.96 10.83
N ILE A 136 2.26 4.38 9.98
CA ILE A 136 2.69 3.63 8.81
C ILE A 136 4.17 3.85 8.51
N ASN A 137 4.85 2.78 8.13
CA ASN A 137 6.12 2.79 7.41
C ASN A 137 5.89 2.31 5.98
N ILE A 138 6.36 3.09 5.00
CA ILE A 138 6.38 2.72 3.59
C ILE A 138 7.83 2.58 3.17
N PHE A 139 8.21 1.39 2.70
CA PHE A 139 9.59 1.06 2.36
C PHE A 139 9.89 1.38 0.90
N GLY A 140 11.13 1.82 0.66
CA GLY A 140 11.68 1.93 -0.68
C GLY A 140 12.50 0.69 -1.05
N GLU A 141 13.06 0.68 -2.27
CA GLU A 141 13.77 -0.47 -2.84
C GLU A 141 15.07 -0.88 -2.12
N LYS A 142 15.60 -0.02 -1.24
CA LYS A 142 16.89 -0.23 -0.54
C LYS A 142 16.74 -0.50 0.94
N TYR A 143 15.53 -0.66 1.44
CA TYR A 143 15.21 -0.95 2.82
C TYR A 143 14.20 -2.07 2.91
N GLY A 144 14.16 -2.74 4.06
CA GLY A 144 13.20 -3.81 4.31
C GLY A 144 13.61 -5.14 3.69
N ASP A 145 12.63 -5.90 3.25
CA ASP A 145 12.80 -7.25 2.74
C ASP A 145 12.66 -7.38 1.23
N PHE A 146 12.03 -6.41 0.57
CA PHE A 146 11.66 -6.50 -0.84
C PHE A 146 12.33 -5.40 -1.66
N PRO A 147 13.04 -5.74 -2.77
CA PRO A 147 13.78 -4.80 -3.59
C PRO A 147 12.85 -4.03 -4.53
N GLN A 148 11.86 -3.34 -3.96
CA GLN A 148 10.91 -2.53 -4.71
C GLN A 148 10.44 -1.33 -3.91
N GLY A 149 10.07 -0.26 -4.60
CA GLY A 149 9.20 0.77 -4.08
C GLY A 149 7.73 0.40 -4.27
N ILE A 150 6.87 1.39 -4.46
CA ILE A 150 5.47 1.16 -4.83
C ILE A 150 5.41 0.82 -6.33
N VAL A 151 4.84 -0.32 -6.65
CA VAL A 151 4.74 -0.82 -8.04
C VAL A 151 3.28 -0.85 -8.47
N MET A 152 2.98 -0.15 -9.57
CA MET A 152 1.69 -0.22 -10.24
C MET A 152 1.76 -1.25 -11.38
N ASN A 153 0.80 -2.16 -11.44
CA ASN A 153 0.64 -3.12 -12.52
C ASN A 153 -0.74 -2.98 -13.18
N LEU A 154 -0.75 -3.10 -14.49
CA LEU A 154 -1.96 -3.15 -15.31
C LEU A 154 -1.99 -4.50 -16.03
N THR A 155 -3.06 -5.27 -15.82
CA THR A 155 -3.25 -6.57 -16.47
C THR A 155 -4.45 -6.47 -17.42
N TYR A 156 -4.21 -6.77 -18.69
CA TYR A 156 -5.25 -6.73 -19.72
C TYR A 156 -5.86 -8.12 -19.92
N LEU A 157 -7.11 -8.14 -20.39
CA LEU A 157 -7.84 -9.36 -20.72
C LEU A 157 -7.37 -9.97 -22.04
#